data_be7f1ce570c00e8cbe77ff4dfa32b261
#
_entry.id   be7f1ce570c00e8cbe77ff4dfa32b261
#
_cell.length_a   1.000
_cell.length_b   1.000
_cell.length_c   1.000
_cell.angle_alpha   90.00
_cell.angle_beta   90.00
_cell.angle_gamma   90.00
#
_symmetry.space_group_name_H-M   'P 1'
#
loop_
_entity.id
_entity.type
_entity.pdbx_description
1 polymer ?
#
loop_
_entity_poly.entity_id
_entity_poly.type
_entity_poly.pdbx_seq_one_letter_code
_entity_poly.pdbx_strand_id
1 'polypeptide(L)'
;MEFQALSLWHFITDPPEVNFAIGSCNYVNETRFDRPGKPYGSEHEIFESIHEKQPDFMLWLGDNTYLREVDWNSRTGFLHRYTHTRSLPELQPLLASTHHYAIWDDHDYGPNNADSSFWLKETASEMFKLFWANPNFDVIDQGGITGFFQWADLDFFLLDNRYYR
;
A
#
# COMPACT_ATOMS: atom_id res chain seq x y z
N MET A 1 22.98 -1.00 6.39
CA MET A 1 21.57 -0.82 6.73
C MET A 1 21.56 -0.18 8.10
N GLU A 2 21.29 1.11 8.20
CA GLU A 2 21.15 1.79 9.49
C GLU A 2 19.71 1.62 9.96
N PHE A 3 19.54 1.04 11.14
CA PHE A 3 18.23 1.03 11.80
C PHE A 3 18.10 2.33 12.59
N GLN A 4 17.19 3.19 12.18
CA GLN A 4 16.76 4.29 13.03
C GLN A 4 15.78 3.74 14.06
N ALA A 5 16.23 3.64 15.31
CA ALA A 5 15.30 3.43 16.41
C ALA A 5 14.51 4.72 16.64
N LEU A 6 13.18 4.64 16.59
CA LEU A 6 12.33 5.75 17.03
C LEU A 6 12.71 6.11 18.48
N SER A 7 13.12 7.35 18.70
CA SER A 7 13.32 7.84 20.06
C SER A 7 11.99 7.77 20.80
N LEU A 8 12.02 7.27 22.04
CA LEU A 8 10.86 7.27 22.95
C LEU A 8 10.51 8.72 23.30
N TRP A 9 9.77 9.39 22.44
CA TRP A 9 9.44 10.79 22.60
C TRP A 9 8.47 11.06 23.77
N HIS A 10 7.89 10.05 24.41
CA HIS A 10 7.06 10.20 25.62
C HIS A 10 7.66 11.06 26.73
N PHE A 11 8.97 11.28 26.66
CA PHE A 11 9.71 12.14 27.61
C PHE A 11 10.16 13.48 27.00
N ILE A 12 9.75 13.78 25.77
CA ILE A 12 10.11 15.01 25.06
C ILE A 12 8.89 15.92 25.08
N THR A 13 9.10 17.17 25.48
CA THR A 13 8.00 18.16 25.59
C THR A 13 7.53 18.67 24.24
N ASP A 14 8.40 18.60 23.21
CA ASP A 14 8.10 19.00 21.84
C ASP A 14 8.13 17.78 20.94
N PRO A 15 7.03 17.43 20.24
CA PRO A 15 7.02 16.33 19.28
C PRO A 15 7.96 16.63 18.11
N PRO A 16 8.61 15.60 17.51
CA PRO A 16 9.47 15.81 16.35
C PRO A 16 8.65 16.26 15.13
N GLU A 17 9.29 17.00 14.23
CA GLU A 17 8.71 17.20 12.90
C GLU A 17 8.50 15.86 12.19
N VAL A 18 7.37 15.69 11.54
CA VAL A 18 7.01 14.48 10.79
C VAL A 18 6.84 14.84 9.32
N ASN A 19 7.62 14.20 8.47
CA ASN A 19 7.55 14.35 7.03
C ASN A 19 7.11 13.03 6.39
N PHE A 20 5.92 12.97 5.82
CA PHE A 20 5.43 11.75 5.20
C PHE A 20 4.86 11.99 3.81
N ALA A 21 5.00 10.98 2.95
CA ALA A 21 4.43 10.97 1.62
C ALA A 21 3.04 10.32 1.62
N ILE A 22 2.17 10.81 0.76
CA ILE A 22 0.83 10.24 0.52
C ILE A 22 0.70 9.92 -0.96
N GLY A 23 0.18 8.74 -1.30
CA GLY A 23 -0.05 8.34 -2.68
C GLY A 23 -1.21 7.37 -2.84
N SER A 24 -1.78 7.32 -4.03
CA SER A 24 -2.84 6.37 -4.42
C SER A 24 -2.76 6.09 -5.91
N CYS A 25 -3.56 5.12 -6.39
CA CYS A 25 -3.76 4.88 -7.83
C CYS A 25 -2.45 4.55 -8.58
N ASN A 26 -1.67 3.63 -8.01
CA ASN A 26 -0.41 3.17 -8.59
C ASN A 26 -0.66 2.16 -9.72
N TYR A 27 -0.93 2.67 -10.92
CA TYR A 27 -1.23 1.85 -12.08
C TYR A 27 0.05 1.36 -12.77
N VAL A 28 0.43 0.11 -12.52
CA VAL A 28 1.56 -0.56 -13.16
C VAL A 28 1.04 -1.59 -14.15
N ASN A 29 1.43 -1.47 -15.41
CA ASN A 29 1.05 -2.42 -16.45
C ASN A 29 2.25 -3.30 -16.87
N GLU A 30 1.96 -4.48 -17.42
CA GLU A 30 3.00 -5.27 -18.10
C GLU A 30 3.30 -4.64 -19.46
N THR A 31 4.57 -4.45 -19.77
CA THR A 31 5.03 -3.75 -20.99
C THR A 31 4.36 -4.26 -22.26
N ARG A 32 4.15 -5.58 -22.38
CA ARG A 32 3.51 -6.19 -23.57
C ARG A 32 2.03 -5.85 -23.74
N PHE A 33 1.37 -5.37 -22.68
CA PHE A 33 -0.04 -5.01 -22.66
C PHE A 33 -0.26 -3.51 -22.52
N ASP A 34 0.84 -2.73 -22.50
CA ASP A 34 0.74 -1.31 -22.38
C ASP A 34 0.39 -0.65 -23.72
N ARG A 35 -0.06 0.59 -23.66
CA ARG A 35 -0.39 1.36 -24.86
C ARG A 35 0.87 1.67 -25.67
N PRO A 36 0.78 1.70 -27.02
CA PRO A 36 1.89 2.11 -27.86
C PRO A 36 2.33 3.56 -27.57
N GLY A 37 3.63 3.80 -27.61
CA GLY A 37 4.21 5.12 -27.41
C GLY A 37 4.52 5.41 -25.95
N LYS A 38 3.73 6.23 -25.28
CA LYS A 38 3.96 6.56 -23.87
C LYS A 38 3.23 5.57 -22.95
N PRO A 39 3.93 4.71 -22.20
CA PRO A 39 3.31 3.77 -21.28
C PRO A 39 2.58 4.48 -20.13
N TYR A 40 1.68 3.76 -19.46
CA TYR A 40 1.06 4.25 -18.23
C TYR A 40 2.11 4.35 -17.12
N GLY A 41 2.09 5.46 -16.38
CA GLY A 41 3.08 5.72 -15.33
C GLY A 41 4.43 6.25 -15.85
N SER A 42 4.59 6.41 -17.17
CA SER A 42 5.86 6.85 -17.81
C SER A 42 7.02 5.92 -17.39
N GLU A 43 8.09 6.49 -16.86
CA GLU A 43 9.27 5.77 -16.36
C GLU A 43 9.18 5.52 -14.83
N HIS A 44 8.01 5.75 -14.21
CA HIS A 44 7.79 5.62 -12.77
C HIS A 44 8.75 6.44 -11.88
N GLU A 45 9.36 7.50 -12.43
CA GLU A 45 10.32 8.39 -11.79
C GLU A 45 9.79 9.08 -10.52
N ILE A 46 8.47 9.06 -10.33
CA ILE A 46 7.83 9.58 -9.12
C ILE A 46 8.34 8.88 -7.84
N PHE A 47 8.63 7.59 -7.91
CA PHE A 47 9.11 6.83 -6.74
C PHE A 47 10.52 7.23 -6.35
N GLU A 48 11.39 7.51 -7.32
CA GLU A 48 12.73 8.05 -7.07
C GLU A 48 12.63 9.45 -6.44
N SER A 49 11.74 10.30 -6.98
CA SER A 49 11.50 11.65 -6.46
C SER A 49 10.96 11.63 -5.02
N ILE A 50 10.11 10.66 -4.67
CA ILE A 50 9.63 10.48 -3.29
C ILE A 50 10.78 10.00 -2.39
N HIS A 51 11.57 9.03 -2.86
CA HIS A 51 12.73 8.52 -2.13
C HIS A 51 13.74 9.63 -1.81
N GLU A 52 14.03 10.52 -2.77
CA GLU A 52 14.92 11.68 -2.58
C GLU A 52 14.44 12.65 -1.48
N LYS A 53 13.14 12.70 -1.21
CA LYS A 53 12.57 13.52 -0.12
C LYS A 53 12.76 12.91 1.26
N GLN A 54 13.19 11.64 1.34
CA GLN A 54 13.45 10.93 2.58
C GLN A 54 12.30 11.02 3.60
N PRO A 55 11.06 10.66 3.22
CA PRO A 55 9.95 10.72 4.16
C PRO A 55 10.15 9.70 5.30
N ASP A 56 9.68 10.05 6.49
CA ASP A 56 9.65 9.14 7.65
C ASP A 56 8.83 7.89 7.35
N PHE A 57 7.72 8.07 6.64
CA PHE A 57 6.89 6.97 6.12
C PHE A 57 6.12 7.40 4.88
N MET A 58 5.59 6.40 4.16
CA MET A 58 4.64 6.61 3.07
C MET A 58 3.30 5.98 3.42
N LEU A 59 2.22 6.72 3.18
CA LEU A 59 0.84 6.29 3.35
C LEU A 59 0.19 6.07 1.99
N TRP A 60 -0.17 4.81 1.71
CA TRP A 60 -0.82 4.39 0.48
C TRP A 60 -2.33 4.35 0.67
N LEU A 61 -3.04 5.14 -0.11
CA LEU A 61 -4.48 5.42 0.09
C LEU A 61 -5.40 4.63 -0.85
N GLY A 62 -5.00 3.43 -1.19
CA GLY A 62 -5.78 2.55 -2.06
C GLY A 62 -5.41 2.62 -3.53
N ASP A 63 -5.87 1.63 -4.28
CA ASP A 63 -5.47 1.38 -5.67
C ASP A 63 -3.94 1.29 -5.82
N ASN A 64 -3.31 0.69 -4.84
CA ASN A 64 -1.87 0.52 -4.78
C ASN A 64 -1.40 -0.56 -5.75
N THR A 65 -2.31 -1.45 -6.14
CA THR A 65 -2.10 -2.57 -7.05
C THR A 65 -3.37 -2.79 -7.87
N TYR A 66 -3.26 -2.82 -9.19
CA TYR A 66 -4.40 -3.00 -10.07
C TYR A 66 -4.54 -4.45 -10.50
N LEU A 67 -5.37 -5.22 -9.80
CA LEU A 67 -5.77 -6.57 -10.19
C LEU A 67 -6.50 -6.56 -11.53
N ARG A 68 -6.23 -7.55 -12.37
CA ARG A 68 -6.88 -7.74 -13.69
C ARG A 68 -7.83 -8.94 -13.65
N GLU A 69 -8.63 -9.10 -14.70
CA GLU A 69 -9.55 -10.23 -14.87
C GLU A 69 -8.87 -11.59 -14.69
N VAL A 70 -7.60 -11.70 -15.03
CA VAL A 70 -6.80 -12.93 -14.87
C VAL A 70 -6.28 -13.11 -13.45
N ASP A 71 -6.27 -12.07 -12.63
CA ASP A 71 -5.63 -12.06 -11.31
C ASP A 71 -6.63 -12.34 -10.18
N TRP A 72 -7.76 -11.63 -10.14
CA TRP A 72 -8.68 -11.67 -8.98
C TRP A 72 -9.48 -12.96 -8.81
N ASN A 73 -9.30 -13.93 -9.71
CA ASN A 73 -9.97 -15.24 -9.62
C ASN A 73 -9.18 -16.30 -8.85
N SER A 74 -7.98 -15.99 -8.40
CA SER A 74 -7.13 -16.96 -7.71
C SER A 74 -6.10 -16.30 -6.80
N ARG A 75 -5.73 -17.01 -5.74
CA ARG A 75 -4.65 -16.61 -4.84
C ARG A 75 -3.32 -16.37 -5.58
N THR A 76 -3.00 -17.20 -6.57
CA THR A 76 -1.79 -17.05 -7.38
C THR A 76 -1.84 -15.82 -8.28
N GLY A 77 -3.00 -15.43 -8.76
CA GLY A 77 -3.20 -14.19 -9.51
C GLY A 77 -2.93 -12.96 -8.64
N PHE A 78 -3.47 -12.94 -7.43
CA PHE A 78 -3.15 -11.89 -6.44
C PHE A 78 -1.64 -11.81 -6.18
N LEU A 79 -1.01 -12.95 -5.87
CA LEU A 79 0.44 -13.01 -5.63
C LEU A 79 1.24 -12.47 -6.81
N HIS A 80 0.87 -12.89 -8.02
CA HIS A 80 1.52 -12.42 -9.25
C HIS A 80 1.44 -10.89 -9.36
N ARG A 81 0.25 -10.32 -9.23
CA ARG A 81 0.04 -8.88 -9.43
C ARG A 81 0.71 -8.04 -8.36
N TYR A 82 0.60 -8.42 -7.11
CA TYR A 82 1.27 -7.73 -6.01
C TYR A 82 2.80 -7.79 -6.14
N THR A 83 3.35 -8.95 -6.53
CA THR A 83 4.79 -9.10 -6.77
C THR A 83 5.24 -8.28 -7.99
N HIS A 84 4.47 -8.31 -9.08
CA HIS A 84 4.77 -7.55 -10.30
C HIS A 84 4.84 -6.05 -10.00
N THR A 85 3.84 -5.48 -9.33
CA THR A 85 3.83 -4.06 -8.96
C THR A 85 5.06 -3.69 -8.12
N ARG A 86 5.45 -4.54 -7.18
CA ARG A 86 6.61 -4.31 -6.31
C ARG A 86 7.96 -4.62 -6.95
N SER A 87 7.98 -5.20 -8.12
CA SER A 87 9.23 -5.52 -8.83
C SER A 87 9.79 -4.35 -9.65
N LEU A 88 9.10 -3.21 -9.70
CA LEU A 88 9.59 -2.02 -10.39
C LEU A 88 10.94 -1.59 -9.82
N PRO A 89 11.98 -1.44 -10.65
CA PRO A 89 13.30 -0.98 -10.19
C PRO A 89 13.25 0.38 -9.50
N GLU A 90 12.46 1.32 -10.04
CA GLU A 90 12.31 2.68 -9.54
C GLU A 90 11.66 2.73 -8.14
N LEU A 91 10.87 1.72 -7.80
CA LEU A 91 10.22 1.61 -6.50
C LEU A 91 11.14 1.00 -5.42
N GLN A 92 12.17 0.23 -5.81
CA GLN A 92 13.00 -0.52 -4.86
C GLN A 92 13.70 0.36 -3.80
N PRO A 93 14.32 1.51 -4.15
CA PRO A 93 14.96 2.36 -3.15
C PRO A 93 13.98 2.85 -2.08
N LEU A 94 12.77 3.25 -2.50
CA LEU A 94 11.72 3.72 -1.60
C LEU A 94 11.22 2.60 -0.68
N LEU A 95 10.94 1.40 -1.22
CA LEU A 95 10.52 0.24 -0.42
C LEU A 95 11.57 -0.19 0.61
N ALA A 96 12.85 -0.04 0.27
CA ALA A 96 13.95 -0.48 1.14
C ALA A 96 14.32 0.49 2.26
N SER A 97 13.95 1.77 2.14
CA SER A 97 14.42 2.83 3.04
C SER A 97 13.34 3.52 3.85
N THR A 98 12.08 3.27 3.54
CA THR A 98 10.94 4.01 4.11
C THR A 98 9.95 3.03 4.75
N HIS A 99 9.29 3.41 5.83
CA HIS A 99 8.14 2.67 6.36
C HIS A 99 6.92 2.86 5.46
N HIS A 100 6.14 1.80 5.24
CA HIS A 100 4.95 1.84 4.41
C HIS A 100 3.72 1.39 5.17
N TYR A 101 2.72 2.25 5.22
CA TYR A 101 1.38 1.94 5.72
C TYR A 101 0.38 2.05 4.58
N ALA A 102 -0.66 1.23 4.58
CA ALA A 102 -1.61 1.21 3.49
C ALA A 102 -3.05 0.96 3.92
N ILE A 103 -3.96 1.50 3.14
CA ILE A 103 -5.32 1.01 2.98
C ILE A 103 -5.49 0.49 1.56
N TRP A 104 -6.52 -0.29 1.31
CA TRP A 104 -6.88 -0.70 -0.04
C TRP A 104 -7.99 0.17 -0.64
N ASP A 105 -8.22 0.02 -1.96
CA ASP A 105 -9.46 0.34 -2.62
C ASP A 105 -9.88 -0.84 -3.52
N ASP A 106 -10.83 -0.66 -4.44
CA ASP A 106 -11.41 -1.76 -5.20
C ASP A 106 -10.39 -2.54 -6.03
N HIS A 107 -9.43 -1.87 -6.64
CA HIS A 107 -8.44 -2.54 -7.49
C HIS A 107 -7.39 -3.37 -6.73
N ASP A 108 -7.15 -3.09 -5.46
CA ASP A 108 -6.38 -3.97 -4.56
C ASP A 108 -7.20 -5.15 -4.07
N TYR A 109 -8.51 -4.95 -3.93
CA TYR A 109 -9.43 -5.87 -3.30
C TYR A 109 -10.01 -6.89 -4.29
N GLY A 110 -10.37 -6.46 -5.51
CA GLY A 110 -11.00 -7.32 -6.50
C GLY A 110 -11.31 -6.63 -7.83
N PRO A 111 -12.43 -6.96 -8.46
CA PRO A 111 -12.96 -6.27 -9.63
C PRO A 111 -13.27 -4.80 -9.35
N ASN A 112 -13.29 -3.99 -10.40
CA ASN A 112 -13.71 -2.58 -10.32
C ASN A 112 -15.04 -2.42 -9.57
N ASN A 113 -15.05 -1.54 -8.57
CA ASN A 113 -16.16 -1.29 -7.65
C ASN A 113 -16.60 -2.50 -6.79
N ALA A 114 -15.73 -3.50 -6.61
CA ALA A 114 -16.03 -4.65 -5.75
C ALA A 114 -16.38 -4.21 -4.32
N ASP A 115 -17.30 -4.93 -3.73
CA ASP A 115 -17.88 -4.69 -2.41
C ASP A 115 -17.89 -5.97 -1.56
N SER A 116 -18.62 -5.98 -0.45
CA SER A 116 -18.71 -7.11 0.48
C SER A 116 -19.18 -8.43 -0.14
N SER A 117 -19.80 -8.39 -1.32
CA SER A 117 -20.27 -9.58 -2.07
C SER A 117 -19.15 -10.29 -2.84
N PHE A 118 -17.96 -9.71 -2.93
CA PHE A 118 -16.85 -10.32 -3.65
C PHE A 118 -16.46 -11.67 -3.03
N TRP A 119 -16.55 -12.75 -3.80
CA TRP A 119 -16.40 -14.12 -3.30
C TRP A 119 -15.01 -14.50 -2.81
N LEU A 120 -13.95 -13.76 -3.22
CA LEU A 120 -12.58 -13.97 -2.77
C LEU A 120 -12.10 -12.88 -1.80
N LYS A 121 -13.00 -12.20 -1.11
CA LYS A 121 -12.65 -11.13 -0.17
C LYS A 121 -11.70 -11.58 0.96
N GLU A 122 -11.81 -12.82 1.43
CA GLU A 122 -10.90 -13.37 2.42
C GLU A 122 -9.49 -13.55 1.84
N THR A 123 -9.40 -14.01 0.58
CA THR A 123 -8.11 -14.10 -0.14
C THR A 123 -7.52 -12.70 -0.37
N ALA A 124 -8.34 -11.72 -0.72
CA ALA A 124 -7.90 -10.33 -0.85
C ALA A 124 -7.33 -9.81 0.45
N SER A 125 -8.02 -10.04 1.57
CA SER A 125 -7.54 -9.67 2.91
C SER A 125 -6.23 -10.37 3.29
N GLU A 126 -6.14 -11.69 3.04
CA GLU A 126 -4.91 -12.45 3.24
C GLU A 126 -3.74 -11.85 2.46
N MET A 127 -3.94 -11.57 1.16
CA MET A 127 -2.90 -11.03 0.30
C MET A 127 -2.51 -9.62 0.69
N PHE A 128 -3.46 -8.76 1.01
CA PHE A 128 -3.15 -7.43 1.51
C PHE A 128 -2.26 -7.51 2.76
N LYS A 129 -2.65 -8.30 3.76
CA LYS A 129 -1.88 -8.51 4.99
C LYS A 129 -0.49 -9.13 4.76
N LEU A 130 -0.32 -9.91 3.70
CA LEU A 130 0.97 -10.48 3.33
C LEU A 130 1.94 -9.44 2.76
N PHE A 131 1.42 -8.46 2.01
CA PHE A 131 2.25 -7.49 1.30
C PHE A 131 2.40 -6.14 1.99
N TRP A 132 1.55 -5.83 2.97
CA TRP A 132 1.59 -4.59 3.73
C TRP A 132 1.86 -4.85 5.20
N ALA A 133 2.91 -4.20 5.72
CA ALA A 133 3.36 -4.34 7.10
C ALA A 133 2.69 -3.31 8.04
N ASN A 134 1.38 -3.12 7.90
CA ASN A 134 0.64 -2.33 8.88
C ASN A 134 0.84 -2.94 10.27
N PRO A 135 0.95 -2.15 11.34
CA PRO A 135 1.25 -2.67 12.68
C PRO A 135 0.13 -3.54 13.26
N ASN A 136 -1.08 -3.37 12.75
CA ASN A 136 -2.24 -4.19 13.10
C ASN A 136 -3.26 -4.18 11.96
N PHE A 137 -4.18 -5.13 12.02
CA PHE A 137 -5.32 -5.27 11.12
C PHE A 137 -6.52 -5.71 11.95
N ASP A 138 -7.72 -5.45 11.43
CA ASP A 138 -8.96 -5.94 12.03
C ASP A 138 -9.14 -5.54 13.51
N VAL A 139 -8.85 -4.28 13.81
CA VAL A 139 -8.97 -3.74 15.18
C VAL A 139 -10.41 -3.80 15.74
N ILE A 140 -11.39 -4.14 14.90
CA ILE A 140 -12.79 -4.33 15.30
C ILE A 140 -13.18 -5.81 15.42
N ASP A 141 -12.23 -6.73 15.20
CA ASP A 141 -12.41 -8.21 15.30
C ASP A 141 -13.59 -8.75 14.47
N GLN A 142 -13.74 -8.26 13.25
CA GLN A 142 -14.80 -8.64 12.32
C GLN A 142 -14.29 -8.98 10.90
N GLY A 143 -12.96 -9.03 10.73
CA GLY A 143 -12.30 -9.20 9.44
C GLY A 143 -11.98 -7.86 8.75
N GLY A 144 -11.38 -7.95 7.57
CA GLY A 144 -10.93 -6.77 6.83
C GLY A 144 -9.55 -6.27 7.24
N ILE A 145 -9.28 -4.99 6.97
CA ILE A 145 -7.95 -4.40 7.11
C ILE A 145 -7.91 -3.14 7.99
N THR A 146 -9.01 -2.81 8.67
CA THR A 146 -9.05 -1.62 9.54
C THR A 146 -7.93 -1.69 10.57
N GLY A 147 -7.11 -0.64 10.61
CA GLY A 147 -5.95 -0.58 11.46
C GLY A 147 -5.76 0.78 12.11
N PHE A 148 -4.77 0.84 12.97
CA PHE A 148 -4.40 2.07 13.69
C PHE A 148 -2.90 2.07 13.95
N PHE A 149 -2.28 3.23 13.87
CA PHE A 149 -0.94 3.46 14.39
C PHE A 149 -0.77 4.89 14.88
N GLN A 150 0.19 5.07 15.75
CA GLN A 150 0.63 6.37 16.21
C GLN A 150 2.04 6.65 15.73
N TRP A 151 2.27 7.85 15.24
CA TRP A 151 3.58 8.36 14.89
C TRP A 151 3.78 9.72 15.56
N ALA A 152 4.76 9.80 16.46
CA ALA A 152 4.92 10.93 17.35
C ALA A 152 3.61 11.27 18.11
N ASP A 153 3.07 12.46 17.95
CA ASP A 153 1.81 12.91 18.53
C ASP A 153 0.60 12.81 17.57
N LEU A 154 0.79 12.16 16.41
CA LEU A 154 -0.24 11.97 15.41
C LEU A 154 -0.83 10.57 15.46
N ASP A 155 -2.15 10.49 15.46
CA ASP A 155 -2.91 9.25 15.39
C ASP A 155 -3.44 9.03 13.98
N PHE A 156 -3.16 7.84 13.41
CA PHE A 156 -3.57 7.45 12.07
C PHE A 156 -4.55 6.29 12.10
N PHE A 157 -5.75 6.49 11.58
CA PHE A 157 -6.77 5.47 11.43
C PHE A 157 -6.83 4.99 9.98
N LEU A 158 -6.49 3.73 9.76
CA LEU A 158 -6.51 3.07 8.47
C LEU A 158 -7.87 2.40 8.27
N LEU A 159 -8.78 3.06 7.55
CA LEU A 159 -10.15 2.60 7.42
C LEU A 159 -10.32 1.63 6.26
N ASP A 160 -11.06 0.55 6.48
CA ASP A 160 -11.48 -0.37 5.43
C ASP A 160 -12.71 0.19 4.72
N ASN A 161 -12.61 0.41 3.41
CA ASN A 161 -13.66 0.98 2.58
C ASN A 161 -14.32 -0.04 1.63
N ARG A 162 -13.99 -1.36 1.75
CA ARG A 162 -14.45 -2.40 0.83
C ARG A 162 -15.08 -3.61 1.50
N TYR A 163 -14.46 -4.16 2.53
CA TYR A 163 -14.83 -5.45 3.10
C TYR A 163 -16.28 -5.49 3.60
N TYR A 164 -16.80 -4.35 4.08
CA TYR A 164 -18.15 -4.20 4.65
C TYR A 164 -19.12 -3.36 3.81
N ARG A 165 -18.67 -2.85 2.70
CA ARG A 165 -19.45 -1.95 1.86
C ARG A 165 -20.69 -2.64 1.24
#